data_a07043d65fb06af26a61fc780bd1b8fb
#
_entry.id   a07043d65fb06af26a61fc780bd1b8fb
#
_cell.length_a   1.000
_cell.length_b   1.000
_cell.length_c   1.000
_cell.angle_alpha   90.00
_cell.angle_beta   90.00
_cell.angle_gamma   90.00
#
_symmetry.space_group_name_H-M   'P 1'
#
loop_
_entity.id
_entity.type
_entity.pdbx_description
1 polymer ?
#
loop_
_entity_poly.entity_id
_entity_poly.type
_entity_poly.pdbx_seq_one_letter_code
_entity_poly.pdbx_strand_id
1 'polypeptide(L)'
;MRKPSTIFLLAAVLLLAACAGPASKAPYGTYTNPILGGDYPDPSIVRDGDDYYMTHSSFDYNPGLVVWHSKDLVNWEPISYALKTYLGSVWAPDISKIGDKFYIYFTVHNRSNWVVTADTPYGPWSDPVDLHVGQIDPCPAVGDDGQKWLFLSGGQRIKLTDDGMDTVPGTLEKVWDGWEIPEGWLTEGLAMEGPKIRKVGDWWYFIAAEGGTAGPPTSHLVAIARSKSLDGPWEESPYNPLVHTYHNTDRWWSRGHGSLIDTPDGRWYIVYHAYENGYYNLGRQTLLEPVWLDEDGWWRSYGENIVEDPIAAPLPLQPYDRKARLGEFRIGLDWKYYKDFDPSRAKVENGVLTLQATGSSPADAAPMMFVAGDQAYEFEVEIDRDPGATAGLVIYYNSQYYIGEGISNAGTLRWRRDRGGRRAMRTRDVTHIWLRLRNDHQIVSAYYSLDGKEWKQDDWGIEISGYNHNVFHEFQSMLPGLVAAGEGEVRFSNFKYRKLD
;
A
#
# COMPACT_ATOMS: atom_id res chain seq x y z
N MET A 1 -18.53 -1.52 83.20
CA MET A 1 -17.75 -2.31 82.20
C MET A 1 -18.37 -2.08 80.83
N ARG A 2 -17.81 -1.22 80.04
CA ARG A 2 -18.29 -0.90 78.70
C ARG A 2 -17.40 -1.64 77.68
N LYS A 3 -18.03 -2.44 76.78
CA LYS A 3 -17.35 -3.10 75.68
C LYS A 3 -17.09 -2.14 74.54
N PRO A 4 -15.94 -2.12 73.82
CA PRO A 4 -15.74 -1.29 72.69
C PRO A 4 -16.32 -1.94 71.40
N SER A 5 -17.10 -1.16 70.67
CA SER A 5 -17.60 -1.51 69.34
C SER A 5 -16.51 -1.31 68.29
N THR A 6 -16.16 -2.36 67.55
CA THR A 6 -15.24 -2.30 66.44
C THR A 6 -16.02 -1.87 65.20
N ILE A 7 -15.69 -0.72 64.68
CA ILE A 7 -16.20 -0.19 63.39
C ILE A 7 -15.30 -0.75 62.28
N PHE A 8 -15.86 -1.62 61.43
CA PHE A 8 -15.23 -2.03 60.17
C PHE A 8 -15.44 -0.91 59.16
N LEU A 9 -14.34 -0.24 58.78
CA LEU A 9 -14.29 0.66 57.61
C LEU A 9 -14.15 -0.20 56.36
N LEU A 10 -15.23 -0.31 55.56
CA LEU A 10 -15.16 -0.84 54.21
C LEU A 10 -14.57 0.27 53.34
N ALA A 11 -13.33 0.09 52.91
CA ALA A 11 -12.74 0.92 51.86
C ALA A 11 -13.30 0.48 50.52
N ALA A 12 -14.27 1.20 50.01
CA ALA A 12 -14.72 1.09 48.62
C ALA A 12 -13.63 1.70 47.73
N VAL A 13 -12.89 0.85 47.03
CA VAL A 13 -12.00 1.29 45.92
C VAL A 13 -12.92 1.58 44.74
N LEU A 14 -13.25 2.83 44.56
CA LEU A 14 -13.82 3.34 43.32
C LEU A 14 -12.73 3.29 42.26
N LEU A 15 -12.77 2.28 41.39
CA LEU A 15 -12.11 2.32 40.10
C LEU A 15 -12.85 3.40 39.24
N LEU A 16 -12.33 4.59 39.24
CA LEU A 16 -12.63 5.60 38.22
C LEU A 16 -12.00 5.12 36.91
N ALA A 17 -12.79 4.42 36.09
CA ALA A 17 -12.49 4.32 34.66
C ALA A 17 -12.56 5.76 34.10
N ALA A 18 -11.41 6.37 33.94
CA ALA A 18 -11.31 7.65 33.27
C ALA A 18 -11.70 7.43 31.80
N CYS A 19 -12.85 7.95 31.40
CA CYS A 19 -13.11 8.30 30.02
C CYS A 19 -12.06 9.33 29.62
N ALA A 20 -10.93 8.90 29.11
CA ALA A 20 -9.91 9.75 28.57
C ALA A 20 -10.41 10.25 27.21
N GLY A 21 -11.03 11.43 27.23
CA GLY A 21 -11.17 12.23 26.02
C GLY A 21 -9.80 12.61 25.46
N PRO A 22 -9.71 12.94 24.17
CA PRO A 22 -8.46 13.06 23.43
C PRO A 22 -7.74 14.36 23.71
N ALA A 23 -7.00 14.44 24.80
CA ALA A 23 -6.02 15.53 25.02
C ALA A 23 -5.04 15.22 26.16
N SER A 24 -4.59 13.98 26.31
CA SER A 24 -3.42 13.72 27.13
C SER A 24 -2.20 13.67 26.23
N LYS A 25 -1.24 14.50 26.57
CA LYS A 25 0.12 14.65 26.00
C LYS A 25 0.53 13.43 25.17
N ALA A 26 0.87 13.63 23.89
CA ALA A 26 1.47 12.63 23.03
C ALA A 26 2.85 12.21 23.60
N PRO A 27 2.95 11.15 24.42
CA PRO A 27 4.17 10.83 25.16
C PRO A 27 5.30 10.40 24.23
N TYR A 28 4.95 9.98 23.05
CA TYR A 28 5.88 9.46 22.01
C TYR A 28 6.01 10.39 20.80
N GLY A 29 5.48 11.62 20.89
CA GLY A 29 5.40 12.54 19.76
C GLY A 29 4.12 12.39 18.95
N THR A 30 4.13 12.93 17.74
CA THR A 30 2.98 12.94 16.83
C THR A 30 3.40 12.48 15.43
N TYR A 31 2.43 12.04 14.67
CA TYR A 31 2.59 11.72 13.24
C TYR A 31 1.48 12.41 12.43
N THR A 32 1.65 12.41 11.12
CA THR A 32 0.66 12.85 10.15
C THR A 32 0.39 11.75 9.13
N ASN A 33 -0.86 11.63 8.68
CA ASN A 33 -1.21 10.73 7.60
C ASN A 33 -0.82 11.34 6.23
N PRO A 34 -0.41 10.54 5.26
CA PRO A 34 -0.35 9.07 5.28
C PRO A 34 0.91 8.54 5.97
N ILE A 35 0.85 7.36 6.59
CA ILE A 35 2.03 6.65 7.13
C ILE A 35 2.88 6.03 6.01
N LEU A 36 2.27 5.68 4.88
CA LEU A 36 2.95 5.36 3.62
C LEU A 36 2.32 6.17 2.49
N GLY A 37 3.02 7.20 2.05
CA GLY A 37 2.59 8.05 0.93
C GLY A 37 2.82 7.38 -0.43
N GLY A 38 1.87 7.58 -1.35
CA GLY A 38 1.84 6.97 -2.66
C GLY A 38 1.04 5.66 -2.69
N ASP A 39 1.15 4.90 -3.77
CA ASP A 39 0.29 3.76 -4.04
C ASP A 39 0.67 2.53 -3.22
N TYR A 40 0.13 2.46 -2.02
CA TYR A 40 0.22 1.35 -1.08
C TYR A 40 -1.18 0.99 -0.57
N PRO A 41 -2.07 0.47 -1.45
CA PRO A 41 -3.45 0.16 -1.11
C PRO A 41 -3.61 -1.21 -0.46
N ASP A 42 -4.80 -1.42 0.10
CA ASP A 42 -5.26 -2.71 0.62
C ASP A 42 -4.32 -3.26 1.72
N PRO A 43 -4.00 -2.46 2.76
CA PRO A 43 -3.03 -2.84 3.76
C PRO A 43 -3.50 -4.04 4.58
N SER A 44 -2.65 -5.06 4.70
CA SER A 44 -2.80 -6.13 5.69
C SER A 44 -1.63 -6.10 6.65
N ILE A 45 -1.92 -6.19 7.94
CA ILE A 45 -0.95 -5.99 9.01
C ILE A 45 -1.03 -7.10 10.06
N VAL A 46 0.13 -7.55 10.55
CA VAL A 46 0.26 -8.52 11.63
C VAL A 46 1.30 -8.05 12.65
N ARG A 47 1.06 -8.35 13.94
CA ARG A 47 2.00 -8.14 15.03
C ARG A 47 2.66 -9.46 15.44
N ASP A 48 3.94 -9.44 15.67
CA ASP A 48 4.72 -10.52 16.26
C ASP A 48 5.60 -9.96 17.39
N GLY A 49 5.15 -10.11 18.62
CA GLY A 49 5.78 -9.48 19.80
C GLY A 49 5.69 -7.96 19.73
N ASP A 50 6.85 -7.30 19.65
CA ASP A 50 6.97 -5.84 19.53
C ASP A 50 7.19 -5.38 18.09
N ASP A 51 7.10 -6.29 17.13
CA ASP A 51 7.32 -6.05 15.71
C ASP A 51 6.00 -6.06 14.93
N TYR A 52 5.91 -5.20 13.93
CA TYR A 52 4.78 -5.10 13.02
C TYR A 52 5.23 -5.35 11.60
N TYR A 53 4.43 -6.13 10.88
CA TYR A 53 4.68 -6.43 9.47
C TYR A 53 3.44 -6.12 8.66
N MET A 54 3.63 -5.52 7.49
CA MET A 54 2.55 -5.09 6.61
C MET A 54 2.88 -5.43 5.17
N THR A 55 1.86 -5.70 4.35
CA THR A 55 1.98 -5.85 2.90
C THR A 55 0.77 -5.22 2.20
N HIS A 56 0.86 -5.03 0.89
CA HIS A 56 -0.10 -4.30 0.07
C HIS A 56 -0.30 -4.96 -1.30
N SER A 57 -1.35 -4.59 -2.00
CA SER A 57 -1.47 -4.88 -3.42
C SER A 57 -0.25 -4.39 -4.19
N SER A 58 0.24 -5.20 -5.11
CA SER A 58 1.38 -4.82 -5.97
C SER A 58 0.99 -4.70 -7.44
N PHE A 59 -0.27 -5.04 -7.79
CA PHE A 59 -0.81 -4.98 -9.14
C PHE A 59 0.13 -5.59 -10.17
N ASP A 60 0.42 -4.88 -11.24
CA ASP A 60 1.30 -5.31 -12.33
C ASP A 60 2.79 -5.05 -12.06
N TYR A 61 3.16 -4.70 -10.83
CA TYR A 61 4.56 -4.44 -10.49
C TYR A 61 5.26 -5.66 -9.90
N ASN A 62 6.50 -5.90 -10.34
CA ASN A 62 7.33 -7.04 -9.98
C ASN A 62 8.78 -6.60 -9.64
N PRO A 63 9.45 -7.14 -8.60
CA PRO A 63 8.95 -8.07 -7.60
C PRO A 63 7.75 -7.50 -6.82
N GLY A 64 6.80 -8.36 -6.46
CA GLY A 64 5.56 -7.99 -5.80
C GLY A 64 5.52 -8.38 -4.32
N LEU A 65 4.45 -7.94 -3.63
CA LEU A 65 4.19 -8.24 -2.23
C LEU A 65 5.37 -7.83 -1.33
N VAL A 66 5.72 -6.54 -1.36
CA VAL A 66 6.74 -5.98 -0.46
C VAL A 66 6.26 -6.16 0.97
N VAL A 67 7.14 -6.71 1.81
CA VAL A 67 6.91 -6.83 3.25
C VAL A 67 7.60 -5.68 3.95
N TRP A 68 6.83 -4.93 4.72
CA TRP A 68 7.26 -3.80 5.52
C TRP A 68 7.40 -4.20 6.98
N HIS A 69 8.37 -3.62 7.67
CA HIS A 69 8.59 -3.77 9.10
C HIS A 69 8.49 -2.41 9.80
N SER A 70 7.89 -2.41 10.99
CA SER A 70 7.83 -1.25 11.87
C SER A 70 7.91 -1.68 13.34
N LYS A 71 8.42 -0.78 14.19
CA LYS A 71 8.36 -0.87 15.64
C LYS A 71 7.37 0.11 16.27
N ASP A 72 6.80 1.02 15.46
CA ASP A 72 6.01 2.13 15.96
C ASP A 72 4.68 2.36 15.23
N LEU A 73 4.38 1.55 14.19
CA LEU A 73 3.20 1.66 13.32
C LEU A 73 3.19 2.89 12.39
N VAL A 74 4.16 3.78 12.51
CA VAL A 74 4.23 5.05 11.75
C VAL A 74 5.36 5.02 10.72
N ASN A 75 6.53 4.56 11.14
CA ASN A 75 7.71 4.50 10.30
C ASN A 75 7.93 3.06 9.81
N TRP A 76 8.03 2.88 8.49
CA TRP A 76 8.05 1.58 7.85
C TRP A 76 9.28 1.38 6.98
N GLU A 77 10.01 0.29 7.21
CA GLU A 77 11.14 -0.15 6.39
C GLU A 77 10.74 -1.33 5.51
N PRO A 78 10.99 -1.30 4.18
CA PRO A 78 10.80 -2.48 3.34
C PRO A 78 11.94 -3.47 3.60
N ILE A 79 11.60 -4.71 4.00
CA ILE A 79 12.57 -5.71 4.44
C ILE A 79 12.72 -6.89 3.49
N SER A 80 11.68 -7.23 2.76
CA SER A 80 11.67 -8.32 1.78
C SER A 80 10.56 -8.12 0.75
N TYR A 81 10.51 -8.99 -0.24
CA TYR A 81 9.39 -9.14 -1.17
C TYR A 81 9.03 -10.62 -1.30
N ALA A 82 7.74 -10.92 -1.24
CA ALA A 82 7.29 -12.30 -1.16
C ALA A 82 7.03 -12.94 -2.53
N LEU A 83 6.81 -12.13 -3.58
CA LEU A 83 6.55 -12.62 -4.92
C LEU A 83 7.67 -12.20 -5.88
N LYS A 84 8.46 -13.18 -6.34
CA LYS A 84 9.61 -12.98 -7.23
C LYS A 84 9.25 -13.04 -8.71
N THR A 85 8.20 -13.78 -9.05
CA THR A 85 7.76 -14.05 -10.42
C THR A 85 6.46 -13.32 -10.70
N TYR A 86 6.35 -12.71 -11.87
CA TYR A 86 5.10 -12.07 -12.30
C TYR A 86 4.04 -13.12 -12.65
N LEU A 87 2.96 -13.18 -11.90
CA LEU A 87 1.82 -14.07 -12.11
C LEU A 87 0.63 -13.39 -12.77
N GLY A 88 0.63 -12.06 -12.84
CA GLY A 88 -0.47 -11.20 -13.22
C GLY A 88 -0.66 -10.10 -12.18
N SER A 89 -1.73 -9.33 -12.29
CA SER A 89 -2.06 -8.25 -11.37
C SER A 89 -2.41 -8.82 -9.99
N VAL A 90 -1.65 -8.45 -8.95
CA VAL A 90 -1.76 -8.95 -7.57
C VAL A 90 -2.57 -7.99 -6.72
N TRP A 91 -3.70 -8.47 -6.19
CA TRP A 91 -4.68 -7.70 -5.44
C TRP A 91 -4.76 -8.14 -3.98
N ALA A 92 -5.06 -7.21 -3.12
CA ALA A 92 -5.41 -7.29 -1.71
C ALA A 92 -4.90 -8.54 -0.96
N PRO A 93 -3.63 -8.55 -0.57
CA PRO A 93 -3.03 -9.65 0.17
C PRO A 93 -3.47 -9.65 1.64
N ASP A 94 -3.29 -10.80 2.28
CA ASP A 94 -3.33 -10.91 3.75
C ASP A 94 -2.04 -11.52 4.26
N ILE A 95 -1.33 -10.80 5.12
CA ILE A 95 -0.17 -11.31 5.86
C ILE A 95 -0.61 -11.79 7.24
N SER A 96 -0.36 -13.06 7.52
CA SER A 96 -0.76 -13.68 8.78
C SER A 96 0.37 -14.56 9.33
N LYS A 97 0.45 -14.64 10.67
CA LYS A 97 1.29 -15.61 11.37
C LYS A 97 0.42 -16.74 11.90
N ILE A 98 0.61 -17.96 11.40
CA ILE A 98 -0.14 -19.16 11.83
C ILE A 98 0.87 -20.16 12.37
N GLY A 99 0.81 -20.42 13.70
CA GLY A 99 1.86 -21.14 14.41
C GLY A 99 3.19 -20.39 14.33
N ASP A 100 4.24 -21.06 13.87
CA ASP A 100 5.58 -20.48 13.77
C ASP A 100 5.93 -19.94 12.37
N LYS A 101 4.95 -19.94 11.44
CA LYS A 101 5.17 -19.52 10.05
C LYS A 101 4.37 -18.28 9.68
N PHE A 102 4.94 -17.50 8.76
CA PHE A 102 4.26 -16.41 8.08
C PHE A 102 3.68 -16.91 6.76
N TYR A 103 2.47 -16.46 6.46
CA TYR A 103 1.74 -16.72 5.22
C TYR A 103 1.35 -15.39 4.60
N ILE A 104 1.41 -15.29 3.29
CA ILE A 104 0.75 -14.24 2.54
C ILE A 104 -0.19 -14.91 1.54
N TYR A 105 -1.49 -14.75 1.76
CA TYR A 105 -2.54 -15.12 0.81
C TYR A 105 -2.83 -13.90 -0.07
N PHE A 106 -3.02 -14.10 -1.35
CA PHE A 106 -3.25 -12.99 -2.28
C PHE A 106 -4.05 -13.44 -3.50
N THR A 107 -4.75 -12.51 -4.13
CA THR A 107 -5.46 -12.73 -5.38
C THR A 107 -4.58 -12.39 -6.57
N VAL A 108 -4.58 -13.24 -7.59
CA VAL A 108 -4.13 -12.86 -8.94
C VAL A 108 -5.38 -12.61 -9.78
N HIS A 109 -5.58 -11.35 -10.18
CA HIS A 109 -6.80 -10.89 -10.85
C HIS A 109 -7.14 -11.74 -12.09
N ASN A 110 -8.43 -12.09 -12.24
CA ASN A 110 -8.96 -12.97 -13.28
C ASN A 110 -8.37 -14.40 -13.30
N ARG A 111 -7.76 -14.84 -12.17
CA ARG A 111 -7.26 -16.22 -12.02
C ARG A 111 -7.83 -16.85 -10.75
N SER A 112 -7.05 -16.85 -9.66
CA SER A 112 -7.40 -17.50 -8.38
C SER A 112 -6.70 -16.81 -7.23
N ASN A 113 -6.89 -17.35 -6.03
CA ASN A 113 -6.11 -17.00 -4.85
C ASN A 113 -4.88 -17.90 -4.74
N TRP A 114 -3.81 -17.34 -4.22
CA TRP A 114 -2.50 -17.95 -4.09
C TRP A 114 -1.96 -17.77 -2.69
N VAL A 115 -0.97 -18.57 -2.31
CA VAL A 115 -0.28 -18.46 -1.03
C VAL A 115 1.22 -18.63 -1.19
N VAL A 116 1.97 -17.85 -0.41
CA VAL A 116 3.41 -18.04 -0.17
C VAL A 116 3.66 -18.09 1.33
N THR A 117 4.73 -18.79 1.76
CA THR A 117 5.09 -18.94 3.17
C THR A 117 6.56 -18.66 3.42
N ALA A 118 6.88 -18.28 4.66
CA ALA A 118 8.25 -18.15 5.14
C ALA A 118 8.32 -18.42 6.66
N ASP A 119 9.50 -18.82 7.12
CA ASP A 119 9.74 -18.98 8.57
C ASP A 119 9.94 -17.62 9.27
N THR A 120 10.31 -16.61 8.50
CA THR A 120 10.46 -15.22 8.97
C THR A 120 9.95 -14.22 7.93
N PRO A 121 9.51 -13.01 8.32
CA PRO A 121 9.06 -11.99 7.37
C PRO A 121 10.18 -11.47 6.44
N TYR A 122 11.44 -11.76 6.80
CA TYR A 122 12.62 -11.44 5.97
C TYR A 122 12.79 -12.45 4.82
N GLY A 123 12.03 -13.54 4.83
CA GLY A 123 12.14 -14.65 3.87
C GLY A 123 13.28 -15.64 4.22
N PRO A 124 13.72 -16.47 3.26
CA PRO A 124 13.19 -16.55 1.90
C PRO A 124 11.74 -17.01 1.87
N TRP A 125 10.91 -16.38 1.04
CA TRP A 125 9.54 -16.81 0.76
C TRP A 125 9.52 -17.98 -0.20
N SER A 126 8.55 -18.89 -0.02
CA SER A 126 8.34 -20.04 -0.88
C SER A 126 7.93 -19.63 -2.30
N ASP A 127 7.98 -20.57 -3.23
CA ASP A 127 7.28 -20.43 -4.50
C ASP A 127 5.77 -20.30 -4.25
N PRO A 128 5.03 -19.54 -5.07
CA PRO A 128 3.59 -19.37 -4.92
C PRO A 128 2.81 -20.64 -5.28
N VAL A 129 1.83 -20.98 -4.44
CA VAL A 129 0.92 -22.13 -4.64
C VAL A 129 -0.46 -21.64 -4.98
N ASP A 130 -1.06 -22.11 -6.07
CA ASP A 130 -2.43 -21.82 -6.48
C ASP A 130 -3.42 -22.59 -5.61
N LEU A 131 -4.34 -21.90 -4.96
CA LEU A 131 -5.39 -22.47 -4.11
C LEU A 131 -6.63 -22.90 -4.90
N HIS A 132 -6.66 -22.67 -6.20
CA HIS A 132 -7.74 -23.06 -7.10
C HIS A 132 -9.13 -22.59 -6.64
N VAL A 133 -9.21 -21.47 -5.95
CA VAL A 133 -10.46 -20.85 -5.49
C VAL A 133 -10.59 -19.44 -6.03
N GLY A 134 -11.75 -19.15 -6.59
CA GLY A 134 -12.13 -17.81 -7.06
C GLY A 134 -12.49 -16.89 -5.91
N GLN A 135 -13.15 -15.78 -6.22
CA GLN A 135 -13.37 -14.62 -5.34
C GLN A 135 -12.05 -13.85 -5.13
N ILE A 136 -12.10 -12.74 -4.43
CA ILE A 136 -10.92 -11.91 -4.17
C ILE A 136 -10.70 -11.73 -2.66
N ASP A 137 -9.56 -11.13 -2.31
CA ASP A 137 -9.22 -10.62 -0.98
C ASP A 137 -9.21 -11.72 0.10
N PRO A 138 -8.32 -12.71 -0.03
CA PRO A 138 -8.27 -13.83 0.89
C PRO A 138 -7.77 -13.40 2.29
N CYS A 139 -8.43 -13.89 3.35
CA CYS A 139 -8.00 -13.73 4.74
C CYS A 139 -8.11 -15.06 5.49
N PRO A 140 -7.01 -15.61 6.01
CA PRO A 140 -7.07 -16.84 6.80
C PRO A 140 -7.57 -16.58 8.22
N ALA A 141 -8.28 -17.58 8.77
CA ALA A 141 -8.60 -17.63 10.20
C ALA A 141 -8.50 -19.06 10.72
N VAL A 142 -8.11 -19.21 11.98
CA VAL A 142 -8.06 -20.49 12.66
C VAL A 142 -9.14 -20.52 13.73
N GLY A 143 -10.12 -21.40 13.58
CA GLY A 143 -11.22 -21.56 14.52
C GLY A 143 -10.77 -22.11 15.88
N ASP A 144 -11.66 -22.04 16.87
CA ASP A 144 -11.38 -22.55 18.22
C ASP A 144 -11.21 -24.08 18.25
N ASP A 145 -11.69 -24.77 17.24
CA ASP A 145 -11.52 -26.20 16.98
C ASP A 145 -10.21 -26.54 16.24
N GLY A 146 -9.42 -25.52 15.88
CA GLY A 146 -8.20 -25.65 15.09
C GLY A 146 -8.40 -25.74 13.58
N GLN A 147 -9.67 -25.75 13.07
CA GLN A 147 -9.93 -25.74 11.64
C GLN A 147 -9.48 -24.40 11.03
N LYS A 148 -8.71 -24.49 9.96
CA LYS A 148 -8.30 -23.32 9.17
C LYS A 148 -9.31 -23.01 8.07
N TRP A 149 -9.62 -21.75 7.93
CA TRP A 149 -10.54 -21.22 6.95
C TRP A 149 -9.87 -20.10 6.14
N LEU A 150 -10.25 -19.96 4.89
CA LEU A 150 -9.94 -18.81 4.06
C LEU A 150 -11.23 -18.05 3.81
N PHE A 151 -11.33 -16.86 4.35
CA PHE A 151 -12.42 -15.92 4.10
C PHE A 151 -12.12 -15.14 2.82
N LEU A 152 -13.16 -14.82 2.06
CA LEU A 152 -13.10 -14.26 0.72
C LEU A 152 -14.18 -13.17 0.56
N SER A 153 -14.08 -12.37 -0.51
CA SER A 153 -15.11 -11.39 -0.86
C SER A 153 -16.51 -12.03 -0.97
N GLY A 154 -17.53 -11.19 -0.82
CA GLY A 154 -18.93 -11.63 -0.84
C GLY A 154 -19.35 -12.41 0.41
N GLY A 155 -18.63 -12.29 1.53
CA GLY A 155 -18.90 -12.98 2.79
C GLY A 155 -18.74 -14.48 2.72
N GLN A 156 -17.92 -14.97 1.80
CA GLN A 156 -17.67 -16.39 1.60
C GLN A 156 -16.47 -16.86 2.41
N ARG A 157 -16.40 -18.16 2.66
CA ARG A 157 -15.21 -18.85 3.20
C ARG A 157 -15.10 -20.26 2.64
N ILE A 158 -13.90 -20.81 2.64
CA ILE A 158 -13.60 -22.19 2.27
C ILE A 158 -12.63 -22.78 3.30
N LYS A 159 -12.75 -24.07 3.60
CA LYS A 159 -11.76 -24.75 4.46
C LYS A 159 -10.40 -24.81 3.78
N LEU A 160 -9.36 -24.58 4.57
CA LEU A 160 -7.98 -24.85 4.20
C LEU A 160 -7.56 -26.23 4.74
N THR A 161 -6.57 -26.83 4.07
CA THR A 161 -5.83 -27.98 4.57
C THR A 161 -5.05 -27.63 5.85
N ASP A 162 -4.59 -28.64 6.59
CA ASP A 162 -3.91 -28.43 7.87
C ASP A 162 -2.62 -27.62 7.76
N ASP A 163 -1.94 -27.66 6.63
CA ASP A 163 -0.75 -26.85 6.33
C ASP A 163 -1.11 -25.43 5.81
N GLY A 164 -2.38 -25.19 5.47
CA GLY A 164 -2.84 -23.90 4.93
C GLY A 164 -2.45 -23.67 3.47
N MET A 165 -1.94 -24.68 2.76
CA MET A 165 -1.39 -24.53 1.42
C MET A 165 -2.32 -24.96 0.30
N ASP A 166 -3.54 -25.44 0.63
CA ASP A 166 -4.57 -25.82 -0.33
C ASP A 166 -5.95 -25.64 0.26
N THR A 167 -6.99 -25.67 -0.57
CA THR A 167 -8.40 -25.63 -0.16
C THR A 167 -9.01 -27.02 -0.13
N VAL A 168 -10.06 -27.21 0.70
CA VAL A 168 -10.83 -28.45 0.74
C VAL A 168 -12.02 -28.33 -0.21
N PRO A 169 -12.06 -29.06 -1.33
CA PRO A 169 -13.12 -28.95 -2.33
C PRO A 169 -14.52 -29.22 -1.75
N GLY A 170 -15.51 -28.43 -2.21
CA GLY A 170 -16.91 -28.60 -1.81
C GLY A 170 -17.26 -27.99 -0.45
N THR A 171 -16.34 -27.25 0.18
CA THR A 171 -16.58 -26.58 1.48
C THR A 171 -16.76 -25.07 1.37
N LEU A 172 -16.83 -24.52 0.13
CA LEU A 172 -17.12 -23.11 -0.08
C LEU A 172 -18.56 -22.81 0.36
N GLU A 173 -18.71 -21.85 1.24
CA GLU A 173 -20.01 -21.44 1.79
C GLU A 173 -20.01 -19.93 2.07
N LYS A 174 -21.21 -19.35 2.12
CA LYS A 174 -21.42 -17.95 2.50
C LYS A 174 -21.85 -17.90 3.97
N VAL A 175 -21.24 -17.00 4.74
CA VAL A 175 -21.48 -16.86 6.18
C VAL A 175 -22.02 -15.49 6.61
N TRP A 176 -21.88 -14.47 5.75
CA TRP A 176 -22.42 -13.13 5.99
C TRP A 176 -22.77 -12.44 4.68
N ASP A 177 -23.84 -11.63 4.69
CA ASP A 177 -24.31 -10.92 3.49
C ASP A 177 -23.69 -9.52 3.32
N GLY A 178 -22.94 -9.05 4.31
CA GLY A 178 -22.43 -7.68 4.39
C GLY A 178 -23.40 -6.75 5.13
N TRP A 179 -22.94 -5.55 5.41
CA TRP A 179 -23.76 -4.51 6.02
C TRP A 179 -24.69 -3.88 4.98
N GLU A 180 -25.93 -3.67 5.36
CA GLU A 180 -26.90 -3.00 4.49
C GLU A 180 -26.60 -1.50 4.42
N ILE A 181 -25.99 -1.08 3.30
CA ILE A 181 -25.68 0.32 3.05
C ILE A 181 -26.97 1.14 3.01
N PRO A 182 -27.10 2.26 3.76
CA PRO A 182 -28.32 3.04 3.84
C PRO A 182 -28.83 3.53 2.48
N GLU A 183 -30.14 3.53 2.30
CA GLU A 183 -30.78 4.04 1.09
C GLU A 183 -30.36 5.50 0.82
N GLY A 184 -29.99 5.77 -0.42
CA GLY A 184 -29.55 7.10 -0.86
C GLY A 184 -28.06 7.37 -0.74
N TRP A 185 -27.29 6.46 -0.16
CA TRP A 185 -25.83 6.55 -0.21
C TRP A 185 -25.32 6.24 -1.62
N LEU A 186 -24.41 7.09 -2.10
CA LEU A 186 -23.80 6.91 -3.42
C LEU A 186 -22.57 6.01 -3.30
N THR A 187 -22.61 4.87 -3.96
CA THR A 187 -21.52 3.89 -4.00
C THR A 187 -21.14 3.56 -5.45
N GLU A 188 -19.94 3.04 -5.65
CA GLU A 188 -19.52 2.45 -6.93
C GLU A 188 -20.30 1.16 -7.22
N GLY A 189 -20.53 0.38 -6.16
CA GLY A 189 -21.27 -0.87 -6.21
C GLY A 189 -21.48 -1.44 -4.80
N LEU A 190 -22.34 -2.46 -4.69
CA LEU A 190 -22.61 -3.12 -3.42
C LEU A 190 -21.63 -4.27 -3.13
N ALA A 191 -20.40 -4.14 -3.62
CA ALA A 191 -19.36 -5.15 -3.42
C ALA A 191 -18.90 -5.18 -1.97
N MET A 192 -19.00 -6.34 -1.33
CA MET A 192 -18.35 -6.64 -0.06
C MET A 192 -17.03 -7.36 -0.37
N GLU A 193 -15.93 -6.78 0.09
CA GLU A 193 -14.57 -7.25 -0.18
C GLU A 193 -13.67 -7.06 1.06
N GLY A 194 -12.39 -7.36 0.95
CA GLY A 194 -11.39 -7.06 1.99
C GLY A 194 -11.68 -7.69 3.36
N PRO A 195 -12.14 -8.95 3.46
CA PRO A 195 -12.39 -9.52 4.78
C PRO A 195 -11.11 -9.55 5.61
N LYS A 196 -11.22 -9.14 6.90
CA LYS A 196 -10.19 -9.33 7.92
C LYS A 196 -10.85 -9.92 9.15
N ILE A 197 -10.42 -11.10 9.55
CA ILE A 197 -11.02 -11.84 10.65
C ILE A 197 -10.13 -11.72 11.90
N ARG A 198 -10.69 -11.19 12.99
CA ARG A 198 -9.95 -10.99 14.23
C ARG A 198 -10.71 -11.56 15.42
N LYS A 199 -10.02 -12.30 16.28
CA LYS A 199 -10.56 -12.69 17.59
C LYS A 199 -10.07 -11.73 18.67
N VAL A 200 -11.01 -11.11 19.39
CA VAL A 200 -10.71 -10.24 20.53
C VAL A 200 -11.61 -10.62 21.69
N GLY A 201 -11.02 -11.10 22.79
CA GLY A 201 -11.75 -11.71 23.88
C GLY A 201 -12.55 -12.93 23.40
N ASP A 202 -13.85 -12.94 23.69
CA ASP A 202 -14.77 -14.02 23.31
C ASP A 202 -15.44 -13.83 21.95
N TRP A 203 -15.10 -12.75 21.22
CA TRP A 203 -15.74 -12.40 19.97
C TRP A 203 -14.81 -12.53 18.78
N TRP A 204 -15.35 -13.09 17.72
CA TRP A 204 -14.81 -12.96 16.37
C TRP A 204 -15.39 -11.70 15.73
N TYR A 205 -14.54 -10.90 15.11
CA TYR A 205 -14.92 -9.72 14.32
C TYR A 205 -14.63 -9.98 12.87
N PHE A 206 -15.63 -9.72 12.05
CA PHE A 206 -15.54 -9.68 10.60
C PHE A 206 -15.44 -8.20 10.20
N ILE A 207 -14.31 -7.79 9.69
CA ILE A 207 -14.06 -6.45 9.15
C ILE A 207 -14.15 -6.60 7.64
N ALA A 208 -14.98 -5.81 6.97
CA ALA A 208 -15.15 -5.83 5.52
C ALA A 208 -15.03 -4.44 4.93
N ALA A 209 -14.60 -4.38 3.69
CA ALA A 209 -14.71 -3.19 2.85
C ALA A 209 -15.97 -3.29 2.01
N GLU A 210 -16.69 -2.20 1.86
CA GLU A 210 -17.90 -2.13 1.04
C GLU A 210 -17.96 -0.84 0.25
N GLY A 211 -18.83 -0.79 -0.76
CA GLY A 211 -19.13 0.40 -1.55
C GLY A 211 -18.24 0.63 -2.77
N GLY A 212 -17.09 -0.05 -2.83
CA GLY A 212 -16.11 0.10 -3.92
C GLY A 212 -15.21 1.34 -3.79
N THR A 213 -13.97 1.23 -4.26
CA THR A 213 -12.91 2.24 -4.04
C THR A 213 -12.78 3.28 -5.15
N ALA A 214 -13.30 3.00 -6.36
CA ALA A 214 -13.15 3.87 -7.53
C ALA A 214 -14.38 4.76 -7.82
N GLY A 215 -15.39 4.66 -6.99
CA GLY A 215 -16.65 5.40 -7.13
C GLY A 215 -16.57 6.84 -6.62
N PRO A 216 -17.72 7.40 -6.20
CA PRO A 216 -17.74 8.69 -5.53
C PRO A 216 -16.80 8.74 -4.32
N PRO A 217 -16.31 9.91 -3.90
CA PRO A 217 -15.41 10.03 -2.75
C PRO A 217 -15.94 9.39 -1.46
N THR A 218 -17.26 9.35 -1.30
CA THR A 218 -17.99 8.78 -0.15
C THR A 218 -18.40 7.32 -0.37
N SER A 219 -17.89 6.64 -1.37
CA SER A 219 -18.32 5.28 -1.73
C SER A 219 -17.77 4.22 -0.78
N HIS A 220 -16.45 4.21 -0.59
CA HIS A 220 -15.77 3.15 0.12
C HIS A 220 -15.87 3.31 1.64
N LEU A 221 -15.97 2.19 2.36
CA LEU A 221 -16.13 2.19 3.81
C LEU A 221 -15.58 0.90 4.45
N VAL A 222 -15.46 0.89 5.77
CA VAL A 222 -15.19 -0.30 6.57
C VAL A 222 -16.42 -0.62 7.42
N ALA A 223 -17.06 -1.77 7.17
CA ALA A 223 -18.13 -2.32 7.98
C ALA A 223 -17.61 -3.41 8.91
N ILE A 224 -18.27 -3.58 10.06
CA ILE A 224 -17.92 -4.60 11.05
C ILE A 224 -19.16 -5.38 11.48
N ALA A 225 -18.99 -6.72 11.58
CA ALA A 225 -19.88 -7.61 12.30
C ALA A 225 -19.09 -8.42 13.34
N ARG A 226 -19.79 -9.01 14.32
CA ARG A 226 -19.19 -9.89 15.30
C ARG A 226 -19.99 -11.18 15.49
N SER A 227 -19.33 -12.23 15.95
CA SER A 227 -19.97 -13.50 16.30
C SER A 227 -19.20 -14.21 17.42
N LYS A 228 -19.86 -15.13 18.11
CA LYS A 228 -19.20 -16.05 19.06
C LYS A 228 -18.52 -17.23 18.37
N SER A 229 -18.80 -17.44 17.07
CA SER A 229 -18.24 -18.52 16.26
C SER A 229 -17.92 -18.01 14.86
N LEU A 230 -16.92 -18.60 14.21
CA LEU A 230 -16.66 -18.36 12.79
C LEU A 230 -17.82 -18.76 11.87
N ASP A 231 -18.71 -19.64 12.38
CA ASP A 231 -19.91 -20.08 11.64
C ASP A 231 -21.07 -19.05 11.69
N GLY A 232 -20.90 -18.00 12.48
CA GLY A 232 -21.95 -17.03 12.73
C GLY A 232 -22.94 -17.51 13.84
N PRO A 233 -24.15 -16.93 13.93
CA PRO A 233 -24.59 -15.79 13.12
C PRO A 233 -23.75 -14.54 13.40
N TRP A 234 -23.54 -13.74 12.35
CA TRP A 234 -22.81 -12.48 12.46
C TRP A 234 -23.78 -11.35 12.80
N GLU A 235 -23.52 -10.67 13.90
CA GLU A 235 -24.25 -9.49 14.37
C GLU A 235 -23.56 -8.23 13.85
N GLU A 236 -24.28 -7.41 13.11
CA GLU A 236 -23.75 -6.15 12.55
C GLU A 236 -23.57 -5.10 13.63
N SER A 237 -22.49 -4.31 13.50
CA SER A 237 -22.26 -3.19 14.42
C SER A 237 -23.35 -2.12 14.22
N PRO A 238 -23.99 -1.68 15.33
CA PRO A 238 -24.92 -0.55 15.26
C PRO A 238 -24.21 0.79 14.98
N TYR A 239 -22.88 0.77 14.89
CA TYR A 239 -22.02 1.93 14.66
C TYR A 239 -21.32 1.88 13.31
N ASN A 240 -21.78 1.02 12.40
CA ASN A 240 -21.29 1.01 11.03
C ASN A 240 -21.63 2.32 10.29
N PRO A 241 -20.73 2.79 9.43
CA PRO A 241 -19.40 2.25 9.15
C PRO A 241 -18.35 2.68 10.18
N LEU A 242 -17.35 1.83 10.42
CA LEU A 242 -16.23 2.19 11.32
C LEU A 242 -15.31 3.24 10.71
N VAL A 243 -15.03 3.15 9.41
CA VAL A 243 -14.26 4.12 8.63
C VAL A 243 -15.04 4.47 7.38
N HIS A 244 -15.15 5.75 7.08
CA HIS A 244 -15.89 6.26 5.92
C HIS A 244 -15.47 7.69 5.60
N THR A 245 -15.59 8.10 4.35
CA THR A 245 -15.49 9.50 3.92
C THR A 245 -16.90 10.08 3.92
N TYR A 246 -17.16 11.11 4.73
CA TYR A 246 -18.49 11.67 4.91
C TYR A 246 -18.83 12.76 3.91
N HIS A 247 -17.81 13.53 3.48
CA HIS A 247 -18.00 14.65 2.57
C HIS A 247 -17.00 14.63 1.41
N ASN A 248 -17.44 15.02 0.23
CA ASN A 248 -16.59 15.16 -0.95
C ASN A 248 -15.59 16.31 -0.86
N THR A 249 -15.64 17.09 0.21
CA THR A 249 -14.66 18.14 0.55
C THR A 249 -13.58 17.66 1.52
N ASP A 250 -13.71 16.44 2.06
CA ASP A 250 -12.73 15.86 2.97
C ASP A 250 -11.38 15.70 2.26
N ARG A 251 -10.30 15.73 3.03
CA ARG A 251 -8.94 15.51 2.50
C ARG A 251 -8.77 14.09 1.95
N TRP A 252 -9.33 13.10 2.65
CA TRP A 252 -9.16 11.69 2.31
C TRP A 252 -10.46 11.11 1.75
N TRP A 253 -10.36 10.60 0.53
CA TRP A 253 -11.47 10.04 -0.24
C TRP A 253 -11.41 8.54 -0.32
N SER A 254 -12.58 7.89 -0.42
CA SER A 254 -12.70 6.43 -0.54
C SER A 254 -11.92 5.71 0.57
N ARG A 255 -12.14 6.13 1.82
CA ARG A 255 -11.54 5.54 3.03
C ARG A 255 -12.12 4.16 3.27
N GLY A 256 -11.31 3.10 3.15
CA GLY A 256 -11.78 1.73 3.29
C GLY A 256 -10.68 0.69 3.31
N HIS A 257 -11.06 -0.58 3.21
CA HIS A 257 -10.18 -1.73 3.20
C HIS A 257 -9.24 -1.78 4.43
N GLY A 258 -9.85 -1.82 5.63
CA GLY A 258 -9.15 -1.64 6.88
C GLY A 258 -8.70 -2.96 7.53
N SER A 259 -7.57 -2.89 8.25
CA SER A 259 -7.06 -3.96 9.13
C SER A 259 -6.83 -3.43 10.53
N LEU A 260 -7.40 -4.09 11.55
CA LEU A 260 -7.22 -3.75 12.95
C LEU A 260 -5.86 -4.27 13.47
N ILE A 261 -5.20 -3.47 14.31
CA ILE A 261 -3.95 -3.84 14.95
C ILE A 261 -3.89 -3.28 16.38
N ASP A 262 -3.33 -4.07 17.29
CA ASP A 262 -3.13 -3.68 18.67
C ASP A 262 -1.68 -3.32 18.98
N THR A 263 -1.49 -2.53 20.04
CA THR A 263 -0.18 -2.24 20.62
C THR A 263 0.05 -3.10 21.89
N PRO A 264 1.29 -3.29 22.34
CA PRO A 264 1.59 -4.07 23.53
C PRO A 264 0.89 -3.57 24.82
N ASP A 265 0.53 -2.30 24.87
CA ASP A 265 -0.19 -1.69 25.99
C ASP A 265 -1.72 -1.74 25.83
N GLY A 266 -2.23 -2.48 24.83
CA GLY A 266 -3.64 -2.78 24.62
C GLY A 266 -4.45 -1.68 23.92
N ARG A 267 -3.81 -0.65 23.38
CA ARG A 267 -4.48 0.30 22.50
C ARG A 267 -4.64 -0.29 21.10
N TRP A 268 -5.64 0.16 20.37
CA TRP A 268 -5.97 -0.33 19.05
C TRP A 268 -5.94 0.76 18.00
N TYR A 269 -5.57 0.35 16.82
CA TYR A 269 -5.51 1.18 15.62
C TYR A 269 -6.09 0.43 14.43
N ILE A 270 -6.46 1.18 13.39
CA ILE A 270 -6.83 0.64 12.10
C ILE A 270 -5.92 1.24 11.03
N VAL A 271 -5.30 0.38 10.21
CA VAL A 271 -4.69 0.79 8.95
C VAL A 271 -5.72 0.60 7.84
N TYR A 272 -5.80 1.53 6.91
CA TYR A 272 -6.71 1.50 5.78
C TYR A 272 -6.14 2.32 4.64
N HIS A 273 -6.74 2.26 3.46
CA HIS A 273 -6.31 3.10 2.36
C HIS A 273 -7.27 4.25 2.06
N ALA A 274 -6.75 5.29 1.41
CA ALA A 274 -7.53 6.40 0.87
C ALA A 274 -6.81 7.10 -0.28
N TYR A 275 -7.57 7.74 -1.17
CA TYR A 275 -7.03 8.75 -2.08
C TYR A 275 -6.94 10.10 -1.39
N GLU A 276 -5.96 10.90 -1.77
CA GLU A 276 -5.92 12.31 -1.36
C GLU A 276 -6.72 13.16 -2.37
N ASN A 277 -7.63 13.96 -1.85
CA ASN A 277 -8.46 14.87 -2.64
C ASN A 277 -7.60 15.78 -3.52
N GLY A 278 -7.88 15.79 -4.83
CA GLY A 278 -7.10 16.53 -5.81
C GLY A 278 -5.84 15.80 -6.31
N TYR A 279 -5.47 14.64 -5.74
CA TYR A 279 -4.24 13.91 -6.08
C TYR A 279 -4.47 12.41 -6.32
N TYR A 280 -5.52 12.07 -7.06
CA TYR A 280 -5.83 10.67 -7.42
C TYR A 280 -4.67 9.93 -8.11
N ASN A 281 -3.83 10.65 -8.82
CA ASN A 281 -2.67 10.12 -9.52
C ASN A 281 -1.52 9.65 -8.61
N LEU A 282 -1.58 9.96 -7.30
CA LEU A 282 -0.67 9.36 -6.30
C LEU A 282 -1.08 7.94 -5.91
N GLY A 283 -2.29 7.51 -6.26
CA GLY A 283 -2.84 6.22 -5.85
C GLY A 283 -3.46 6.24 -4.46
N ARG A 284 -3.75 5.05 -3.93
CA ARG A 284 -4.36 4.84 -2.63
C ARG A 284 -3.26 4.74 -1.55
N GLN A 285 -3.19 5.73 -0.69
CA GLN A 285 -2.17 5.86 0.33
C GLN A 285 -2.59 5.13 1.61
N THR A 286 -1.64 4.62 2.40
CA THR A 286 -1.94 3.94 3.67
C THR A 286 -2.03 4.96 4.81
N LEU A 287 -3.13 4.92 5.55
CA LEU A 287 -3.41 5.74 6.72
C LEU A 287 -3.49 4.90 7.98
N LEU A 288 -3.28 5.53 9.13
CA LEU A 288 -3.39 4.95 10.46
C LEU A 288 -4.27 5.84 11.33
N GLU A 289 -5.26 5.25 12.03
CA GLU A 289 -6.10 5.97 12.99
C GLU A 289 -6.32 5.14 14.25
N PRO A 290 -6.45 5.78 15.43
CA PRO A 290 -6.83 5.10 16.65
C PRO A 290 -8.30 4.67 16.60
N VAL A 291 -8.57 3.47 17.13
CA VAL A 291 -9.90 2.93 17.36
C VAL A 291 -9.98 2.34 18.77
N TRP A 292 -11.15 2.10 19.28
CA TRP A 292 -11.31 1.48 20.60
C TRP A 292 -12.52 0.55 20.64
N LEU A 293 -12.46 -0.43 21.53
CA LEU A 293 -13.57 -1.30 21.84
C LEU A 293 -14.36 -0.67 22.99
N ASP A 294 -15.67 -0.45 22.80
CA ASP A 294 -16.52 0.09 23.85
C ASP A 294 -16.96 -0.98 24.87
N GLU A 295 -17.69 -0.57 25.91
CA GLU A 295 -18.13 -1.45 27.00
C GLU A 295 -19.10 -2.55 26.49
N ASP A 296 -19.81 -2.30 25.40
CA ASP A 296 -20.73 -3.25 24.76
C ASP A 296 -19.99 -4.23 23.81
N GLY A 297 -18.68 -4.07 23.67
CA GLY A 297 -17.84 -4.89 22.80
C GLY A 297 -17.99 -4.55 21.32
N TRP A 298 -18.20 -3.26 21.00
CA TRP A 298 -18.21 -2.76 19.64
C TRP A 298 -17.04 -1.84 19.35
N TRP A 299 -16.51 -1.97 18.17
CA TRP A 299 -15.45 -1.08 17.67
C TRP A 299 -16.01 0.31 17.39
N ARG A 300 -15.26 1.31 17.82
CA ARG A 300 -15.55 2.73 17.62
C ARG A 300 -14.36 3.44 17.01
N SER A 301 -14.67 4.47 16.24
CA SER A 301 -13.72 5.44 15.68
C SER A 301 -14.21 6.86 15.95
N TYR A 302 -13.50 7.83 15.45
CA TYR A 302 -13.93 9.23 15.55
C TYR A 302 -15.08 9.58 14.60
N GLY A 303 -15.45 8.71 13.66
CA GLY A 303 -16.57 8.90 12.72
C GLY A 303 -16.36 10.13 11.83
N GLU A 304 -17.35 11.02 11.79
CA GLU A 304 -17.26 12.30 11.07
C GLU A 304 -16.18 13.23 11.62
N ASN A 305 -15.85 13.10 12.91
CA ASN A 305 -14.78 13.87 13.55
C ASN A 305 -13.44 13.17 13.27
N ILE A 306 -13.01 13.17 12.02
CA ILE A 306 -11.71 12.63 11.63
C ILE A 306 -10.63 13.19 12.55
N VAL A 307 -9.74 12.31 13.01
CA VAL A 307 -8.59 12.75 13.81
C VAL A 307 -7.73 13.66 12.95
N GLU A 308 -7.76 14.95 13.27
CA GLU A 308 -6.96 15.93 12.56
C GLU A 308 -5.47 15.70 12.80
N ASP A 309 -4.66 15.85 11.76
CA ASP A 309 -3.21 15.90 11.87
C ASP A 309 -2.77 17.13 12.72
N PRO A 310 -1.77 17.00 13.58
CA PRO A 310 -0.98 15.79 13.87
C PRO A 310 -1.63 14.90 14.93
N ILE A 311 -1.55 13.57 14.71
CA ILE A 311 -2.11 12.54 15.57
C ILE A 311 -1.07 12.05 16.57
N ALA A 312 -1.49 11.71 17.80
CA ALA A 312 -0.58 11.16 18.82
C ALA A 312 0.01 9.81 18.38
N ALA A 313 1.33 9.68 18.41
CA ALA A 313 2.01 8.47 18.01
C ALA A 313 1.66 7.28 18.91
N PRO A 314 1.41 6.08 18.32
CA PRO A 314 1.06 4.88 19.08
C PRO A 314 2.18 4.41 20.01
N LEU A 315 3.42 4.51 19.56
CA LEU A 315 4.62 3.99 20.22
C LEU A 315 5.77 4.98 20.06
N PRO A 316 6.91 4.81 20.77
CA PRO A 316 8.08 5.66 20.59
C PRO A 316 8.55 5.65 19.14
N LEU A 317 8.54 6.82 18.49
CA LEU A 317 8.87 6.95 17.07
C LEU A 317 10.31 6.51 16.78
N GLN A 318 10.47 5.72 15.74
CA GLN A 318 11.75 5.26 15.18
C GLN A 318 11.86 5.71 13.71
N PRO A 319 12.28 6.95 13.45
CA PRO A 319 12.26 7.53 12.11
C PRO A 319 13.06 6.69 11.10
N TYR A 320 12.49 6.48 9.94
CA TYR A 320 13.10 5.83 8.80
C TYR A 320 12.86 6.64 7.53
N ASP A 321 13.93 7.06 6.87
CA ASP A 321 13.82 7.80 5.61
C ASP A 321 14.11 6.89 4.41
N ARG A 322 13.03 6.29 3.89
CA ARG A 322 13.10 5.45 2.68
C ARG A 322 13.61 6.22 1.46
N LYS A 323 13.24 7.50 1.34
CA LYS A 323 13.57 8.30 0.15
C LYS A 323 15.05 8.61 0.07
N ALA A 324 15.72 8.77 1.20
CA ALA A 324 17.18 8.91 1.25
C ALA A 324 17.94 7.68 0.71
N ARG A 325 17.28 6.51 0.68
CA ARG A 325 17.88 5.24 0.23
C ARG A 325 17.56 4.90 -1.24
N LEU A 326 16.77 5.70 -1.94
CA LEU A 326 16.42 5.43 -3.35
C LEU A 326 17.65 5.33 -4.26
N GLY A 327 18.73 6.09 -3.97
CA GLY A 327 20.01 6.01 -4.69
C GLY A 327 20.80 4.71 -4.48
N GLU A 328 20.37 3.83 -3.57
CA GLU A 328 20.94 2.49 -3.40
C GLU A 328 20.40 1.48 -4.43
N PHE A 329 19.35 1.83 -5.16
CA PHE A 329 18.69 1.00 -6.19
C PHE A 329 18.29 -0.40 -5.67
N ARG A 330 17.66 -0.47 -4.49
CA ARG A 330 17.26 -1.75 -3.88
C ARG A 330 16.07 -2.35 -4.64
N ILE A 331 16.37 -3.20 -5.63
CA ILE A 331 15.37 -3.86 -6.48
C ILE A 331 14.51 -4.81 -5.64
N GLY A 332 13.19 -4.73 -5.82
CA GLY A 332 12.19 -5.50 -5.07
C GLY A 332 11.80 -4.88 -3.73
N LEU A 333 12.57 -3.91 -3.19
CA LEU A 333 12.22 -3.17 -1.99
C LEU A 333 11.69 -1.77 -2.34
N ASP A 334 12.54 -0.90 -2.88
CA ASP A 334 12.16 0.46 -3.27
C ASP A 334 11.88 0.57 -4.76
N TRP A 335 12.55 -0.26 -5.57
CA TRP A 335 12.49 -0.25 -7.01
C TRP A 335 11.86 -1.52 -7.56
N LYS A 336 10.99 -1.37 -8.54
CA LYS A 336 10.19 -2.43 -9.15
C LYS A 336 10.03 -2.19 -10.65
N TYR A 337 9.65 -3.23 -11.37
CA TYR A 337 9.38 -3.18 -12.81
C TYR A 337 7.89 -3.35 -13.11
N TYR A 338 7.47 -2.86 -14.24
CA TYR A 338 6.12 -3.09 -14.75
C TYR A 338 6.05 -4.44 -15.46
N LYS A 339 5.23 -5.37 -14.95
CA LYS A 339 5.04 -6.74 -15.46
C LYS A 339 6.29 -7.59 -15.40
N ASP A 340 6.43 -8.51 -16.37
CA ASP A 340 7.54 -9.46 -16.40
C ASP A 340 8.86 -8.76 -16.72
N PHE A 341 9.88 -9.15 -16.00
CA PHE A 341 11.20 -8.56 -16.09
C PHE A 341 12.27 -9.62 -15.90
N ASP A 342 13.25 -9.62 -16.79
CA ASP A 342 14.45 -10.42 -16.65
C ASP A 342 15.43 -9.76 -15.66
N PRO A 343 15.60 -10.30 -14.44
CA PRO A 343 16.48 -9.71 -13.43
C PRO A 343 17.95 -9.69 -13.86
N SER A 344 18.36 -10.51 -14.85
CA SER A 344 19.74 -10.51 -15.37
C SER A 344 20.11 -9.21 -16.10
N ARG A 345 19.09 -8.43 -16.51
CA ARG A 345 19.29 -7.13 -17.17
C ARG A 345 19.75 -6.01 -16.22
N ALA A 346 19.65 -6.21 -14.91
CA ALA A 346 20.00 -5.21 -13.93
C ALA A 346 21.16 -5.66 -13.05
N LYS A 347 22.13 -4.76 -12.87
CA LYS A 347 23.26 -4.94 -11.95
C LYS A 347 23.44 -3.69 -11.13
N VAL A 348 23.51 -3.84 -9.82
CA VAL A 348 23.77 -2.73 -8.90
C VAL A 348 25.12 -2.95 -8.21
N GLU A 349 26.06 -2.05 -8.44
CA GLU A 349 27.40 -2.09 -7.85
C GLU A 349 27.85 -0.69 -7.45
N ASN A 350 28.31 -0.51 -6.23
CA ASN A 350 28.87 0.75 -5.70
C ASN A 350 27.96 1.98 -5.96
N GLY A 351 26.64 1.83 -5.82
CA GLY A 351 25.68 2.91 -6.05
C GLY A 351 25.43 3.24 -7.52
N VAL A 352 25.89 2.39 -8.44
CA VAL A 352 25.61 2.49 -9.88
C VAL A 352 24.67 1.37 -10.27
N LEU A 353 23.56 1.73 -10.88
CA LEU A 353 22.64 0.80 -11.55
C LEU A 353 23.02 0.70 -13.01
N THR A 354 23.37 -0.49 -13.48
CA THR A 354 23.54 -0.80 -14.90
C THR A 354 22.32 -1.56 -15.40
N LEU A 355 21.67 -1.04 -16.44
CA LEU A 355 20.55 -1.71 -17.10
C LEU A 355 20.94 -2.06 -18.54
N GLN A 356 20.74 -3.34 -18.90
CA GLN A 356 20.78 -3.77 -20.30
C GLN A 356 19.56 -3.19 -21.03
N ALA A 357 19.78 -2.39 -22.06
CA ALA A 357 18.73 -1.78 -22.84
C ALA A 357 17.89 -2.81 -23.60
N THR A 358 16.61 -2.56 -23.73
CA THR A 358 15.68 -3.39 -24.52
C THR A 358 14.50 -2.57 -25.02
N GLY A 359 13.77 -3.08 -26.00
CA GLY A 359 12.63 -2.37 -26.57
C GLY A 359 13.05 -1.13 -27.34
N SER A 360 12.13 -0.19 -27.50
CA SER A 360 12.34 1.03 -28.30
C SER A 360 11.92 2.31 -27.59
N SER A 361 11.18 2.21 -26.50
CA SER A 361 10.57 3.31 -25.76
C SER A 361 10.16 2.88 -24.36
N PRO A 362 9.71 3.77 -23.49
CA PRO A 362 9.17 3.37 -22.19
C PRO A 362 8.05 2.33 -22.25
N ALA A 363 7.35 2.22 -23.39
CA ALA A 363 6.24 1.26 -23.55
C ALA A 363 6.68 -0.22 -23.51
N ASP A 364 7.90 -0.51 -23.95
CA ASP A 364 8.41 -1.86 -24.20
C ASP A 364 9.83 -2.10 -23.62
N ALA A 365 10.37 -1.09 -22.92
CA ALA A 365 11.70 -1.17 -22.30
C ALA A 365 11.70 -1.70 -20.87
N ALA A 366 10.55 -2.07 -20.30
CA ALA A 366 10.38 -2.42 -18.89
C ALA A 366 11.06 -1.40 -17.95
N PRO A 367 10.51 -0.19 -17.80
CA PRO A 367 11.07 0.83 -16.92
C PRO A 367 11.21 0.37 -15.48
N MET A 368 12.26 0.79 -14.79
CA MET A 368 12.46 0.55 -13.37
C MET A 368 11.92 1.73 -12.57
N MET A 369 10.95 1.51 -11.69
CA MET A 369 10.13 2.53 -11.04
C MET A 369 10.17 2.47 -9.53
N PHE A 370 9.88 3.60 -8.90
CA PHE A 370 9.70 3.73 -7.46
C PHE A 370 8.45 4.53 -7.11
N VAL A 371 7.98 4.44 -5.87
CA VAL A 371 6.83 5.21 -5.39
C VAL A 371 7.33 6.52 -4.78
N ALA A 372 6.94 7.66 -5.34
CA ALA A 372 7.28 8.98 -4.81
C ALA A 372 6.47 9.34 -3.56
N GLY A 373 5.15 9.38 -3.67
CA GLY A 373 4.23 9.64 -2.55
C GLY A 373 4.13 11.10 -2.09
N ASP A 374 4.83 12.05 -2.74
CA ASP A 374 4.72 13.48 -2.47
C ASP A 374 3.91 14.17 -3.56
N GLN A 375 3.13 15.18 -3.20
CA GLN A 375 2.36 15.99 -4.17
C GLN A 375 3.26 16.78 -5.11
N ALA A 376 4.40 17.23 -4.60
CA ALA A 376 5.42 17.92 -5.37
C ALA A 376 6.81 17.36 -5.08
N TYR A 377 7.54 17.01 -6.13
CA TYR A 377 8.87 16.41 -6.02
C TYR A 377 9.69 16.61 -7.28
N GLU A 378 10.99 16.43 -7.16
CA GLU A 378 11.87 16.23 -8.29
C GLU A 378 12.82 15.06 -8.05
N PHE A 379 13.24 14.45 -9.13
CA PHE A 379 14.30 13.43 -9.10
C PHE A 379 15.26 13.62 -10.26
N GLU A 380 16.52 13.37 -10.00
CA GLU A 380 17.60 13.53 -10.95
C GLU A 380 18.55 12.34 -10.91
N VAL A 381 19.23 12.11 -12.04
CA VAL A 381 20.21 11.04 -12.16
C VAL A 381 21.27 11.41 -13.20
N GLU A 382 22.48 10.98 -12.96
CA GLU A 382 23.58 10.98 -13.92
C GLU A 382 23.48 9.74 -14.80
N ILE A 383 23.61 9.91 -16.11
CA ILE A 383 23.44 8.87 -17.11
C ILE A 383 24.69 8.75 -17.96
N ASP A 384 25.27 7.55 -18.01
CA ASP A 384 26.21 7.11 -19.06
C ASP A 384 25.55 6.04 -19.89
N ARG A 385 25.48 6.21 -21.19
CA ARG A 385 24.85 5.27 -22.11
C ARG A 385 25.74 4.85 -23.27
N ASP A 386 25.58 3.64 -23.72
CA ASP A 386 26.16 3.19 -24.97
C ASP A 386 25.47 3.90 -26.16
N PRO A 387 26.18 4.12 -27.29
CA PRO A 387 25.61 4.86 -28.44
C PRO A 387 24.32 4.26 -29.01
N GLY A 388 24.11 2.93 -28.89
CA GLY A 388 22.89 2.25 -29.34
C GLY A 388 21.68 2.40 -28.40
N ALA A 389 21.92 2.82 -27.14
CA ALA A 389 20.88 2.96 -26.14
C ALA A 389 20.23 4.35 -26.16
N THR A 390 18.96 4.38 -25.78
CA THR A 390 18.21 5.57 -25.39
C THR A 390 17.92 5.47 -23.90
N ALA A 391 18.34 6.44 -23.14
CA ALA A 391 18.19 6.46 -21.70
C ALA A 391 17.34 7.64 -21.23
N GLY A 392 16.70 7.55 -20.06
CA GLY A 392 16.00 8.72 -19.54
C GLY A 392 15.16 8.45 -18.29
N LEU A 393 14.38 9.48 -17.96
CA LEU A 393 13.46 9.53 -16.83
C LEU A 393 12.01 9.52 -17.32
N VAL A 394 11.14 8.88 -16.56
CA VAL A 394 9.73 8.76 -16.89
C VAL A 394 8.86 8.92 -15.64
N ILE A 395 7.66 9.44 -15.79
CA ILE A 395 6.53 9.28 -14.88
C ILE A 395 5.54 8.40 -15.64
N TYR A 396 5.29 7.20 -15.11
CA TYR A 396 4.74 6.07 -15.85
C TYR A 396 3.47 5.56 -15.16
N TYR A 397 2.41 5.42 -15.92
CA TYR A 397 1.19 4.74 -15.49
C TYR A 397 1.17 3.29 -16.01
N ASN A 398 1.28 3.13 -17.33
CA ASN A 398 1.39 1.85 -18.03
C ASN A 398 2.04 2.04 -19.42
N SER A 399 2.12 0.98 -20.22
CA SER A 399 2.73 1.01 -21.55
C SER A 399 2.03 1.95 -22.55
N GLN A 400 0.83 2.43 -22.25
CA GLN A 400 0.06 3.34 -23.10
C GLN A 400 0.10 4.80 -22.59
N TYR A 401 0.35 5.00 -21.30
CA TYR A 401 0.27 6.32 -20.66
C TYR A 401 1.52 6.57 -19.81
N TYR A 402 2.38 7.44 -20.33
CA TYR A 402 3.61 7.88 -19.66
C TYR A 402 4.10 9.22 -20.21
N ILE A 403 4.86 9.93 -19.41
CA ILE A 403 5.49 11.21 -19.72
C ILE A 403 6.93 11.19 -19.23
N GLY A 404 7.87 11.71 -20.03
CA GLY A 404 9.26 11.75 -19.62
C GLY A 404 10.18 12.44 -20.60
N GLU A 405 11.46 12.40 -20.26
CA GLU A 405 12.56 12.94 -21.06
C GLU A 405 13.64 11.89 -21.21
N GLY A 406 14.09 11.67 -22.44
CA GLY A 406 15.17 10.75 -22.76
C GLY A 406 16.27 11.40 -23.56
N ILE A 407 17.39 10.73 -23.67
CA ILE A 407 18.57 11.09 -24.49
C ILE A 407 18.94 9.95 -25.42
N SER A 408 19.13 10.27 -26.69
CA SER A 408 19.65 9.37 -27.73
C SER A 408 20.73 10.07 -28.53
N ASN A 409 21.28 9.43 -29.59
CA ASN A 409 22.19 10.11 -30.51
C ASN A 409 21.53 11.28 -31.26
N ALA A 410 20.20 11.27 -31.40
CA ALA A 410 19.47 12.37 -32.00
C ALA A 410 19.28 13.59 -31.08
N GLY A 411 19.67 13.47 -29.82
CA GLY A 411 19.51 14.51 -28.80
C GLY A 411 18.46 14.14 -27.75
N THR A 412 18.03 15.14 -26.96
CA THR A 412 16.96 14.97 -25.96
C THR A 412 15.63 14.71 -26.64
N LEU A 413 14.84 13.80 -26.03
CA LEU A 413 13.58 13.30 -26.56
C LEU A 413 12.50 13.46 -25.49
N ARG A 414 11.44 14.22 -25.79
CA ARG A 414 10.25 14.18 -24.96
C ARG A 414 9.45 12.91 -25.24
N TRP A 415 9.22 12.12 -24.23
CA TRP A 415 8.31 10.97 -24.28
C TRP A 415 6.91 11.39 -23.85
N ARG A 416 5.95 11.18 -24.72
CA ARG A 416 4.54 11.34 -24.43
C ARG A 416 3.73 10.44 -25.33
N ARG A 417 3.07 9.44 -24.77
CA ARG A 417 2.34 8.47 -25.58
C ARG A 417 0.86 8.81 -25.78
N ASP A 418 0.22 9.45 -24.82
CA ASP A 418 -1.20 9.80 -24.89
C ASP A 418 -1.61 10.56 -26.16
N ARG A 419 -0.70 11.29 -26.79
CA ARG A 419 -0.96 12.09 -28.00
C ARG A 419 0.04 11.88 -29.15
N GLY A 420 0.94 10.93 -29.01
CA GLY A 420 1.98 10.67 -30.01
C GLY A 420 2.88 11.88 -30.31
N GLY A 421 4.15 11.69 -30.39
CA GLY A 421 5.06 12.75 -30.81
C GLY A 421 6.39 12.72 -30.07
N ARG A 422 7.40 12.34 -30.79
CA ARG A 422 8.80 12.54 -30.41
C ARG A 422 9.22 13.90 -30.95
N ARG A 423 9.78 14.75 -30.12
CA ARG A 423 10.48 15.94 -30.58
C ARG A 423 11.92 15.82 -30.12
N ALA A 424 12.84 15.65 -31.05
CA ALA A 424 14.26 15.76 -30.77
C ALA A 424 14.57 17.25 -30.50
N MET A 425 15.15 17.56 -29.37
CA MET A 425 15.33 18.94 -29.03
C MET A 425 16.78 19.33 -29.04
N ARG A 426 17.71 19.17 -28.33
CA ARG A 426 19.03 19.81 -28.38
C ARG A 426 20.10 18.78 -28.00
N THR A 427 21.36 19.09 -28.14
CA THR A 427 22.48 18.21 -27.74
C THR A 427 22.51 16.84 -28.46
N ARG A 428 23.11 16.82 -29.66
CA ARG A 428 23.33 15.56 -30.41
C ARG A 428 24.57 14.82 -29.91
N ASP A 429 24.58 13.51 -30.10
CA ASP A 429 25.74 12.64 -29.91
C ASP A 429 26.27 12.63 -28.45
N VAL A 430 25.41 12.94 -27.45
CA VAL A 430 25.76 12.94 -26.05
C VAL A 430 25.54 11.57 -25.46
N THR A 431 26.57 10.99 -24.87
CA THR A 431 26.53 9.71 -24.16
C THR A 431 26.56 9.85 -22.63
N HIS A 432 26.94 11.05 -22.15
CA HIS A 432 26.98 11.39 -20.72
C HIS A 432 26.16 12.66 -20.46
N ILE A 433 25.18 12.58 -19.53
CA ILE A 433 24.25 13.66 -19.22
C ILE A 433 23.61 13.48 -17.84
N TRP A 434 23.20 14.57 -17.21
CA TRP A 434 22.24 14.55 -16.09
C TRP A 434 20.85 14.92 -16.60
N LEU A 435 19.85 14.14 -16.19
CA LEU A 435 18.44 14.45 -16.42
C LEU A 435 17.72 14.66 -15.10
N ARG A 436 16.73 15.54 -15.08
CA ARG A 436 15.82 15.78 -13.96
C ARG A 436 14.39 15.89 -14.47
N LEU A 437 13.47 15.19 -13.82
CA LEU A 437 12.04 15.46 -13.91
C LEU A 437 11.56 16.11 -12.62
N ARG A 438 10.73 17.12 -12.76
CA ARG A 438 10.05 17.79 -11.67
C ARG A 438 8.54 17.64 -11.86
N ASN A 439 7.87 17.14 -10.84
CA ASN A 439 6.43 17.18 -10.69
C ASN A 439 6.09 18.21 -9.62
N ASP A 440 5.54 19.34 -10.04
CA ASP A 440 5.12 20.41 -9.14
C ASP A 440 3.60 20.44 -9.11
N HIS A 441 3.00 19.77 -8.09
CA HIS A 441 1.55 19.67 -7.95
C HIS A 441 0.87 19.26 -9.26
N GLN A 442 1.33 18.13 -9.84
CA GLN A 442 0.82 17.54 -11.08
C GLN A 442 1.23 18.27 -12.37
N ILE A 443 2.10 19.27 -12.30
CA ILE A 443 2.72 19.87 -13.47
C ILE A 443 4.12 19.28 -13.65
N VAL A 444 4.30 18.47 -14.68
CA VAL A 444 5.57 17.82 -15.00
C VAL A 444 6.39 18.65 -15.96
N SER A 445 7.65 18.88 -15.63
CA SER A 445 8.66 19.56 -16.45
C SER A 445 9.99 18.78 -16.40
N ALA A 446 10.83 18.98 -17.43
CA ALA A 446 12.12 18.31 -17.55
C ALA A 446 13.28 19.31 -17.62
N TYR A 447 14.42 18.86 -17.15
CA TYR A 447 15.66 19.59 -17.13
C TYR A 447 16.81 18.67 -17.51
N TYR A 448 17.85 19.23 -18.14
CA TYR A 448 19.09 18.53 -18.41
C TYR A 448 20.31 19.37 -18.02
N SER A 449 21.42 18.69 -17.76
CA SER A 449 22.73 19.32 -17.50
C SER A 449 23.84 18.47 -18.12
N LEU A 450 24.88 19.12 -18.60
CA LEU A 450 26.07 18.45 -19.15
C LEU A 450 27.22 18.31 -18.12
N ASP A 451 27.09 18.96 -16.96
CA ASP A 451 28.12 19.00 -15.91
C ASP A 451 27.56 18.75 -14.50
N GLY A 452 26.26 18.47 -14.39
CA GLY A 452 25.54 18.27 -13.14
C GLY A 452 25.38 19.54 -12.27
N LYS A 453 25.78 20.71 -12.76
CA LYS A 453 25.75 22.00 -12.05
C LYS A 453 24.86 23.02 -12.71
N GLU A 454 25.03 23.24 -14.00
CA GLU A 454 24.22 24.17 -14.78
C GLU A 454 23.05 23.42 -15.42
N TRP A 455 21.83 23.73 -14.98
CA TRP A 455 20.60 23.09 -15.44
C TRP A 455 19.88 23.96 -16.46
N LYS A 456 19.42 23.33 -17.53
CA LYS A 456 18.59 23.94 -18.55
C LYS A 456 17.23 23.26 -18.55
N GLN A 457 16.17 24.05 -18.45
CA GLN A 457 14.81 23.56 -18.58
C GLN A 457 14.46 23.35 -20.05
N ASP A 458 13.81 22.25 -20.37
CA ASP A 458 13.17 22.06 -21.65
C ASP A 458 11.87 22.89 -21.76
N ASP A 459 11.47 23.20 -22.97
CA ASP A 459 10.37 24.13 -23.26
C ASP A 459 8.99 23.48 -23.20
N TRP A 460 8.79 22.50 -22.27
CA TRP A 460 7.51 21.86 -22.09
C TRP A 460 7.12 21.71 -20.62
N GLY A 461 5.82 21.76 -20.40
CA GLY A 461 5.17 21.40 -19.14
C GLY A 461 3.88 20.66 -19.45
N ILE A 462 3.58 19.63 -18.69
CA ILE A 462 2.40 18.78 -18.89
C ILE A 462 1.69 18.59 -17.57
N GLU A 463 0.39 18.82 -17.58
CA GLU A 463 -0.51 18.55 -16.48
C GLU A 463 -0.93 17.08 -16.50
N ILE A 464 -0.92 16.38 -15.34
CA ILE A 464 -1.13 14.94 -15.22
C ILE A 464 -2.23 14.54 -14.23
N SER A 465 -3.09 15.44 -13.78
CA SER A 465 -4.18 15.10 -12.83
C SER A 465 -5.13 14.04 -13.37
N GLY A 466 -5.33 14.01 -14.70
CA GLY A 466 -6.16 13.02 -15.37
C GLY A 466 -5.54 11.63 -15.51
N TYR A 467 -4.30 11.40 -15.08
CA TYR A 467 -3.64 10.09 -15.17
C TYR A 467 -3.92 9.29 -13.89
N ASN A 468 -5.09 8.71 -13.80
CA ASN A 468 -5.52 7.97 -12.63
C ASN A 468 -6.50 6.85 -13.00
N HIS A 469 -6.82 6.00 -12.04
CA HIS A 469 -7.68 4.84 -12.19
C HIS A 469 -9.06 5.17 -12.79
N ASN A 470 -9.71 6.23 -12.34
CA ASN A 470 -11.06 6.58 -12.81
C ASN A 470 -11.11 6.94 -14.31
N VAL A 471 -9.96 7.24 -14.91
CA VAL A 471 -9.83 7.55 -16.34
C VAL A 471 -9.38 6.34 -17.15
N PHE A 472 -8.46 5.55 -16.63
CA PHE A 472 -7.81 4.44 -17.38
C PHE A 472 -8.26 3.05 -16.96
N HIS A 473 -9.10 2.95 -15.92
CA HIS A 473 -9.71 1.69 -15.44
C HIS A 473 -8.71 0.59 -15.00
N GLU A 474 -7.51 0.97 -14.58
CA GLU A 474 -6.51 0.08 -14.01
C GLU A 474 -6.13 0.59 -12.62
N PHE A 475 -6.12 -0.29 -11.61
CA PHE A 475 -5.75 0.05 -10.23
C PHE A 475 -4.25 0.32 -10.09
N GLN A 476 -3.79 1.41 -10.67
CA GLN A 476 -2.39 1.86 -10.67
C GLN A 476 -2.30 3.36 -10.44
N SER A 477 -1.08 3.83 -10.20
CA SER A 477 -0.75 5.24 -10.03
C SER A 477 0.40 5.66 -10.93
N MET A 478 0.65 6.96 -10.99
CA MET A 478 1.80 7.51 -11.71
C MET A 478 3.09 7.31 -10.91
N LEU A 479 3.99 6.46 -11.39
CA LEU A 479 5.27 6.19 -10.76
C LEU A 479 6.44 6.79 -11.54
N PRO A 480 7.36 7.51 -10.86
CA PRO A 480 8.61 7.94 -11.46
C PRO A 480 9.57 6.75 -11.67
N GLY A 481 10.40 6.82 -12.70
CA GLY A 481 11.31 5.72 -13.04
C GLY A 481 12.38 6.05 -14.05
N LEU A 482 13.22 5.03 -14.30
CA LEU A 482 14.37 5.02 -15.19
C LEU A 482 14.09 4.14 -16.40
N VAL A 483 14.57 4.56 -17.57
CA VAL A 483 14.38 3.86 -18.85
C VAL A 483 15.71 3.60 -19.51
N ALA A 484 15.92 2.35 -19.97
CA ALA A 484 17.01 1.94 -20.86
C ALA A 484 16.41 1.20 -22.07
N ALA A 485 16.28 1.90 -23.20
CA ALA A 485 15.70 1.38 -24.44
C ALA A 485 16.76 1.28 -25.56
N GLY A 486 16.54 0.40 -26.55
CA GLY A 486 17.47 0.18 -27.65
C GLY A 486 18.45 -0.95 -27.40
N GLU A 487 19.71 -0.76 -27.75
CA GLU A 487 20.78 -1.74 -27.66
C GLU A 487 21.96 -1.23 -26.83
N GLY A 488 22.62 -2.14 -26.07
CA GLY A 488 23.75 -1.82 -25.20
C GLY A 488 23.35 -1.58 -23.76
N GLU A 489 24.19 -0.91 -23.01
CA GLU A 489 24.03 -0.67 -21.56
C GLU A 489 23.79 0.78 -21.25
N VAL A 490 23.04 1.02 -20.17
CA VAL A 490 22.87 2.33 -19.53
C VAL A 490 23.26 2.23 -18.08
N ARG A 491 24.13 3.13 -17.64
CA ARG A 491 24.56 3.28 -16.25
C ARG A 491 23.92 4.51 -15.65
N PHE A 492 23.22 4.32 -14.53
CA PHE A 492 22.61 5.37 -13.73
C PHE A 492 23.36 5.51 -12.42
N SER A 493 23.78 6.71 -12.09
CA SER A 493 24.51 7.03 -10.85
C SER A 493 24.05 8.36 -10.26
N ASN A 494 24.50 8.68 -9.06
CA ASN A 494 24.21 9.95 -8.39
C ASN A 494 22.70 10.32 -8.38
N PHE A 495 21.85 9.28 -8.19
CA PHE A 495 20.42 9.48 -8.11
C PHE A 495 20.07 10.32 -6.87
N LYS A 496 19.22 11.31 -7.05
CA LYS A 496 18.67 12.13 -5.97
C LYS A 496 17.17 12.29 -6.13
N TYR A 497 16.48 12.22 -5.00
CA TYR A 497 15.08 12.57 -4.87
C TYR A 497 14.95 13.74 -3.89
N ARG A 498 14.08 14.67 -4.19
CA ARG A 498 13.77 15.80 -3.32
C ARG A 498 12.29 16.11 -3.33
N LYS A 499 11.68 16.10 -2.16
CA LYS A 499 10.35 16.70 -1.96
C LYS A 499 10.45 18.21 -2.17
N LEU A 500 9.45 18.78 -2.79
CA LEU A 500 9.27 20.23 -2.97
C LEU A 500 8.20 20.72 -1.97
N ASP A 501 8.32 21.99 -1.60
CA ASP A 501 7.35 22.67 -0.71
C ASP A 501 6.11 23.11 -1.47
#